data_d1f0dbb0e79e9703196a5dcc80209d05
#
_entry.id   d1f0dbb0e79e9703196a5dcc80209d05
#
_cell.length_a   1.000
_cell.length_b   1.000
_cell.length_c   1.000
_cell.angle_alpha   90.00
_cell.angle_beta   90.00
_cell.angle_gamma   90.00
#
_symmetry.space_group_name_H-M   'P 1'
#
loop_
_entity.id
_entity.type
_entity.pdbx_description
1 polymer ?
#
loop_
_entity_poly.entity_id
_entity_poly.type
_entity_poly.pdbx_seq_one_letter_code
_entity_poly.pdbx_strand_id
1 'polypeptide(L)'
;MMELLASIGCHFRIPLKTMWLWISLVLVLQYSKTVLSDSNYLIGMGSYDITGPAADVNMMGYANTEQIASGIHFRLRARSFIVAEPQGKRVVFVNLDACMASQLVTIKVLERLKARYGNLYTEQNVAISGIHTHAGPGGYLQYVVYIVTSLGFVRQSFDALVDGIEKSIVQAHENLQPGSIFVNKGELLDAGVNRSPSAYLNNPASERSKYKYNVDKEMTLLKFVDDQWGPVGSFNWFATHGTSMSRTNSLISGDNKGAAARFMEDWFEQNSAKSDELGTDEIPRRVSSIISSIHNNHHELLELASSFQSSPGKRATRVSSAARRVRSALRQADKPGFVSAFCQTNCGDVSPNVLGAFCIDTGVPCDFNHSTCGGKNELCYGRGPGYPDEFESTRIIGERQFNKAVDLFNTASEQLKGKVDYRHSYVDFSQLEVTIPKEGGGSEVVKTCPAAMGFAFAAGTTDGPGAFDFKQGDDKGNPFWRLVRNLLKTPDKKQVECHSPKPILLDTGEMKQPYDWAVSCNNIS
;
A
#
# COMPACT_ATOMS: atom_id res chain seq x y z
N MET A 1 -47.74 30.24 10.44
CA MET A 1 -47.11 30.72 11.69
C MET A 1 -47.22 32.24 11.87
N MET A 2 -47.73 32.97 10.89
CA MET A 2 -48.05 34.42 11.02
C MET A 2 -49.48 34.73 11.47
N GLU A 3 -50.43 33.78 11.37
CA GLU A 3 -51.82 34.00 11.79
C GLU A 3 -52.12 33.65 13.26
N LEU A 4 -51.16 33.07 14.01
CA LEU A 4 -51.37 32.71 15.42
C LEU A 4 -50.87 33.79 16.40
N LEU A 5 -50.28 34.89 15.93
CA LEU A 5 -49.73 35.98 16.76
C LEU A 5 -50.63 37.26 16.82
N ALA A 6 -51.82 37.20 16.20
CA ALA A 6 -52.74 38.35 16.16
C ALA A 6 -53.68 38.47 17.39
N SER A 7 -53.55 37.56 18.38
CA SER A 7 -54.51 37.51 19.53
C SER A 7 -53.93 37.90 20.88
N ILE A 8 -52.65 38.35 20.97
CA ILE A 8 -52.08 38.84 22.23
C ILE A 8 -51.59 40.26 22.00
N GLY A 9 -52.38 41.25 22.38
CA GLY A 9 -52.10 42.67 22.32
C GLY A 9 -50.96 43.10 23.27
N CYS A 10 -49.72 42.74 22.97
CA CYS A 10 -48.56 43.25 23.62
C CYS A 10 -47.65 43.92 22.57
N HIS A 11 -47.73 45.26 22.48
CA HIS A 11 -46.81 46.05 21.66
C HIS A 11 -45.37 45.99 22.18
N PHE A 12 -44.63 44.93 21.86
CA PHE A 12 -43.20 44.92 22.02
C PHE A 12 -42.57 45.68 20.84
N ARG A 13 -42.26 46.97 21.03
CA ARG A 13 -41.38 47.71 20.12
C ARG A 13 -39.96 47.24 20.34
N ILE A 14 -39.50 46.26 19.52
CA ILE A 14 -38.11 45.89 19.47
C ILE A 14 -37.33 47.10 18.94
N PRO A 15 -36.31 47.63 19.66
CA PRO A 15 -35.52 48.75 19.17
C PRO A 15 -34.83 48.37 17.86
N LEU A 16 -34.86 49.29 16.88
CA LEU A 16 -34.30 49.07 15.53
C LEU A 16 -32.86 48.52 15.57
N LYS A 17 -32.08 48.91 16.58
CA LYS A 17 -30.71 48.43 16.83
C LYS A 17 -30.62 46.92 17.19
N THR A 18 -31.59 46.41 17.96
CA THR A 18 -31.64 44.96 18.30
C THR A 18 -32.09 44.12 17.13
N MET A 19 -32.96 44.63 16.28
CA MET A 19 -33.39 43.95 15.04
C MET A 19 -32.20 43.81 14.06
N TRP A 20 -31.36 44.85 13.90
CA TRP A 20 -30.15 44.79 13.10
C TRP A 20 -29.10 43.82 13.68
N LEU A 21 -28.98 43.72 14.99
CA LEU A 21 -28.12 42.74 15.64
C LEU A 21 -28.58 41.30 15.40
N TRP A 22 -29.88 41.05 15.44
CA TRP A 22 -30.44 39.73 15.12
C TRP A 22 -30.29 39.38 13.64
N ILE A 23 -30.50 40.33 12.73
CA ILE A 23 -30.30 40.14 11.30
C ILE A 23 -28.81 39.87 11.00
N SER A 24 -27.89 40.64 11.62
CA SER A 24 -26.47 40.41 11.48
C SER A 24 -26.04 39.05 12.06
N LEU A 25 -26.59 38.64 13.18
CA LEU A 25 -26.32 37.31 13.78
C LEU A 25 -26.85 36.17 12.90
N VAL A 26 -28.04 36.31 12.33
CA VAL A 26 -28.62 35.34 11.39
C VAL A 26 -27.81 35.27 10.10
N LEU A 27 -27.38 36.43 9.57
CA LEU A 27 -26.51 36.49 8.39
C LEU A 27 -25.11 35.89 8.65
N VAL A 28 -24.53 36.13 9.83
CA VAL A 28 -23.27 35.50 10.24
C VAL A 28 -23.45 33.99 10.44
N LEU A 29 -24.55 33.53 11.01
CA LEU A 29 -24.89 32.12 11.16
C LEU A 29 -25.24 31.46 9.82
N GLN A 30 -25.81 32.17 8.87
CA GLN A 30 -26.01 31.68 7.50
C GLN A 30 -24.71 31.69 6.72
N TYR A 31 -23.87 32.71 6.88
CA TYR A 31 -22.54 32.78 6.23
C TYR A 31 -21.59 31.72 6.80
N SER A 32 -21.65 31.40 8.09
CA SER A 32 -20.89 30.30 8.67
C SER A 32 -21.41 28.90 8.23
N LYS A 33 -22.64 28.78 7.76
CA LYS A 33 -23.14 27.54 7.14
C LYS A 33 -22.73 27.39 5.67
N THR A 34 -22.38 28.47 4.97
CA THR A 34 -21.95 28.41 3.56
C THR A 34 -20.45 28.21 3.37
N VAL A 35 -19.67 28.14 4.46
CA VAL A 35 -18.25 27.73 4.45
C VAL A 35 -18.11 26.29 4.95
N LEU A 36 -19.19 25.52 5.03
CA LEU A 36 -19.09 24.06 5.14
C LEU A 36 -18.58 23.56 3.79
N SER A 37 -17.33 23.16 3.76
CA SER A 37 -16.65 22.47 2.67
C SER A 37 -17.63 21.53 1.93
N ASP A 38 -17.59 21.61 0.60
CA ASP A 38 -18.35 20.75 -0.32
C ASP A 38 -17.66 19.36 -0.39
N SER A 39 -17.07 18.91 0.73
CA SER A 39 -16.43 17.61 0.84
C SER A 39 -17.48 16.52 0.87
N ASN A 40 -17.49 15.70 -0.18
CA ASN A 40 -18.44 14.61 -0.32
C ASN A 40 -18.02 13.35 0.45
N TYR A 41 -16.82 13.33 1.06
CA TYR A 41 -16.25 12.13 1.67
C TYR A 41 -15.82 12.35 3.13
N LEU A 42 -15.86 11.26 3.89
CA LEU A 42 -15.04 11.08 5.07
C LEU A 42 -13.80 10.30 4.66
N ILE A 43 -12.63 10.82 4.99
CA ILE A 43 -11.34 10.19 4.70
C ILE A 43 -10.61 9.92 6.01
N GLY A 44 -9.94 8.77 6.09
CA GLY A 44 -9.16 8.39 7.28
C GLY A 44 -7.96 7.55 6.91
N MET A 45 -6.81 7.84 7.51
CA MET A 45 -5.56 7.14 7.30
C MET A 45 -5.02 6.59 8.60
N GLY A 46 -4.36 5.43 8.50
CA GLY A 46 -3.69 4.80 9.61
C GLY A 46 -2.48 4.00 9.17
N SER A 47 -1.47 3.90 10.03
CA SER A 47 -0.25 3.16 9.74
C SER A 47 0.22 2.41 10.99
N TYR A 48 0.56 1.12 10.82
CA TYR A 48 1.05 0.31 11.93
C TYR A 48 2.17 -0.63 11.50
N ASP A 49 3.03 -1.02 12.46
CA ASP A 49 4.16 -1.93 12.24
C ASP A 49 3.68 -3.35 11.94
N ILE A 50 4.27 -3.99 10.92
CA ILE A 50 4.05 -5.38 10.52
C ILE A 50 5.36 -6.15 10.37
N THR A 51 6.46 -5.65 10.95
CA THR A 51 7.82 -6.19 10.71
C THR A 51 7.93 -7.67 11.09
N GLY A 52 7.31 -8.10 12.17
CA GLY A 52 7.39 -9.49 12.64
C GLY A 52 8.77 -9.89 13.13
N PRO A 53 9.15 -11.19 13.01
CA PRO A 53 10.44 -11.68 13.43
C PRO A 53 11.57 -11.12 12.56
N ALA A 54 12.64 -10.64 13.21
CA ALA A 54 13.75 -9.97 12.54
C ALA A 54 14.98 -10.88 12.33
N ALA A 55 14.96 -12.10 12.84
CA ALA A 55 16.01 -13.09 12.71
C ALA A 55 15.43 -14.49 12.60
N ASP A 56 16.23 -15.40 12.04
CA ASP A 56 15.94 -16.84 11.95
C ASP A 56 14.62 -17.17 11.20
N VAL A 57 14.17 -16.28 10.31
CA VAL A 57 13.03 -16.48 9.43
C VAL A 57 13.45 -16.39 7.97
N ASN A 58 12.95 -17.33 7.14
CA ASN A 58 13.19 -17.24 5.71
C ASN A 58 12.43 -16.07 5.11
N MET A 59 13.09 -15.33 4.22
CA MET A 59 12.48 -14.21 3.50
C MET A 59 11.68 -14.72 2.29
N MET A 60 10.55 -14.09 2.04
CA MET A 60 9.66 -14.46 0.96
C MET A 60 9.95 -13.64 -0.30
N GLY A 61 9.88 -14.30 -1.46
CA GLY A 61 9.94 -13.67 -2.77
C GLY A 61 10.82 -14.44 -3.76
N TYR A 62 12.07 -14.70 -3.42
CA TYR A 62 13.00 -15.41 -4.29
C TYR A 62 12.88 -16.94 -4.25
N ALA A 63 12.07 -17.49 -3.35
CA ALA A 63 12.05 -18.92 -3.04
C ALA A 63 13.44 -19.50 -2.72
N ASN A 64 14.31 -18.66 -2.16
CA ASN A 64 15.66 -19.01 -1.75
C ASN A 64 15.67 -19.43 -0.28
N THR A 65 15.84 -20.72 -0.01
CA THR A 65 15.83 -21.26 1.36
C THR A 65 17.03 -20.80 2.20
N GLU A 66 18.09 -20.27 1.58
CA GLU A 66 19.26 -19.73 2.27
C GLU A 66 19.10 -18.25 2.65
N GLN A 67 18.06 -17.57 2.14
CA GLN A 67 17.79 -16.17 2.47
C GLN A 67 17.10 -16.06 3.84
N ILE A 68 17.89 -16.10 4.89
CA ILE A 68 17.42 -16.05 6.28
C ILE A 68 17.67 -14.65 6.85
N ALA A 69 16.65 -14.07 7.49
CA ALA A 69 16.76 -12.77 8.14
C ALA A 69 17.75 -12.79 9.30
N SER A 70 18.56 -11.75 9.42
CA SER A 70 19.55 -11.56 10.50
C SER A 70 19.53 -10.13 11.08
N GLY A 71 18.52 -9.34 10.74
CA GLY A 71 18.36 -7.95 11.21
C GLY A 71 17.36 -7.18 10.37
N ILE A 72 17.31 -5.87 10.60
CA ILE A 72 16.34 -4.96 9.99
C ILE A 72 17.10 -3.81 9.31
N HIS A 73 16.88 -3.62 8.00
CA HIS A 73 17.24 -2.40 7.29
C HIS A 73 16.31 -1.25 7.69
N PHE A 74 15.00 -1.46 7.56
CA PHE A 74 13.97 -0.60 8.16
C PHE A 74 12.67 -1.38 8.41
N ARG A 75 11.85 -0.88 9.35
CA ARG A 75 10.60 -1.52 9.75
C ARG A 75 9.57 -1.49 8.64
N LEU A 76 8.77 -2.56 8.58
CA LEU A 76 7.68 -2.74 7.62
C LEU A 76 6.37 -2.22 8.19
N ARG A 77 5.51 -1.66 7.33
CA ARG A 77 4.24 -1.07 7.75
C ARG A 77 3.05 -1.59 6.94
N ALA A 78 1.90 -1.68 7.60
CA ALA A 78 0.60 -1.65 6.96
C ALA A 78 0.10 -0.20 6.93
N ARG A 79 -0.32 0.28 5.76
CA ARG A 79 -0.88 1.62 5.57
C ARG A 79 -2.30 1.50 5.05
N SER A 80 -3.25 1.98 5.84
CA SER A 80 -4.69 1.87 5.58
C SER A 80 -5.30 3.21 5.20
N PHE A 81 -6.15 3.20 4.19
CA PHE A 81 -6.90 4.34 3.69
C PHE A 81 -8.38 4.00 3.66
N ILE A 82 -9.20 4.81 4.31
CA ILE A 82 -10.66 4.67 4.30
C ILE A 82 -11.25 5.86 3.56
N VAL A 83 -12.14 5.57 2.62
CA VAL A 83 -13.01 6.56 1.96
C VAL A 83 -14.44 6.15 2.22
N ALA A 84 -15.22 7.04 2.80
CA ALA A 84 -16.62 6.78 3.18
C ALA A 84 -17.54 7.93 2.79
N GLU A 85 -18.77 7.63 2.42
CA GLU A 85 -19.84 8.61 2.42
C GLU A 85 -20.33 8.81 3.88
N PRO A 86 -20.71 10.03 4.29
CA PRO A 86 -21.10 10.29 5.69
C PRO A 86 -22.21 9.38 6.22
N GLN A 87 -23.14 8.95 5.38
CA GLN A 87 -24.24 8.04 5.71
C GLN A 87 -24.39 6.91 4.68
N GLY A 88 -23.32 6.59 3.98
CA GLY A 88 -23.34 5.65 2.87
C GLY A 88 -22.25 4.57 2.93
N LYS A 89 -21.88 4.13 1.75
CA LYS A 89 -20.86 3.10 1.57
C LYS A 89 -19.47 3.60 1.94
N ARG A 90 -18.60 2.66 2.23
CA ARG A 90 -17.17 2.90 2.47
C ARG A 90 -16.31 1.83 1.83
N VAL A 91 -15.09 2.19 1.53
CA VAL A 91 -14.05 1.28 1.07
C VAL A 91 -12.81 1.44 1.93
N VAL A 92 -12.11 0.35 2.15
CA VAL A 92 -10.82 0.31 2.83
C VAL A 92 -9.80 -0.27 1.87
N PHE A 93 -8.71 0.44 1.68
CA PHE A 93 -7.55 -0.06 0.96
C PHE A 93 -6.35 -0.12 1.90
N VAL A 94 -5.69 -1.26 1.99
CA VAL A 94 -4.52 -1.49 2.82
C VAL A 94 -3.34 -1.88 1.94
N ASN A 95 -2.26 -1.14 2.03
CA ASN A 95 -0.98 -1.46 1.42
C ASN A 95 0.01 -1.98 2.46
N LEU A 96 0.64 -3.11 2.18
CA LEU A 96 1.56 -3.79 3.09
C LEU A 96 2.98 -3.72 2.54
N ASP A 97 3.95 -3.37 3.38
CA ASP A 97 5.37 -3.59 3.09
C ASP A 97 5.70 -5.09 3.22
N ALA A 98 4.98 -5.92 2.48
CA ALA A 98 5.10 -7.38 2.46
C ALA A 98 5.16 -7.90 1.01
N CYS A 99 5.60 -9.14 0.82
CA CYS A 99 5.71 -9.72 -0.50
C CYS A 99 4.36 -9.81 -1.20
N MET A 100 3.31 -10.23 -0.49
CA MET A 100 1.96 -10.34 -1.04
C MET A 100 0.89 -10.37 0.05
N ALA A 101 -0.36 -10.15 -0.35
CA ALA A 101 -1.52 -10.41 0.50
C ALA A 101 -1.71 -11.92 0.71
N SER A 102 -2.30 -12.31 1.84
CA SER A 102 -2.62 -13.69 2.20
C SER A 102 -4.11 -13.83 2.48
N GLN A 103 -4.74 -14.85 1.90
CA GLN A 103 -6.14 -15.15 2.17
C GLN A 103 -6.38 -15.45 3.65
N LEU A 104 -5.50 -16.24 4.29
CA LEU A 104 -5.62 -16.59 5.71
C LEU A 104 -5.50 -15.34 6.62
N VAL A 105 -4.55 -14.45 6.32
CA VAL A 105 -4.41 -13.16 7.01
C VAL A 105 -5.67 -12.32 6.83
N THR A 106 -6.19 -12.22 5.60
CA THR A 106 -7.41 -11.46 5.29
C THR A 106 -8.61 -11.98 6.07
N ILE A 107 -8.83 -13.30 6.09
CA ILE A 107 -9.91 -13.93 6.87
C ILE A 107 -9.79 -13.54 8.35
N LYS A 108 -8.60 -13.65 8.94
CA LYS A 108 -8.40 -13.36 10.37
C LYS A 108 -8.56 -11.87 10.70
N VAL A 109 -8.11 -10.98 9.82
CA VAL A 109 -8.35 -9.54 9.95
C VAL A 109 -9.85 -9.23 9.91
N LEU A 110 -10.59 -9.80 8.94
CA LEU A 110 -12.03 -9.58 8.82
C LEU A 110 -12.81 -10.13 10.01
N GLU A 111 -12.42 -11.27 10.59
CA GLU A 111 -12.99 -11.78 11.84
C GLU A 111 -12.84 -10.77 13.00
N ARG A 112 -11.64 -10.19 13.17
CA ARG A 112 -11.36 -9.21 14.22
C ARG A 112 -12.12 -7.90 14.00
N LEU A 113 -12.17 -7.42 12.75
CA LEU A 113 -12.94 -6.23 12.39
C LEU A 113 -14.44 -6.46 12.61
N LYS A 114 -14.96 -7.65 12.31
CA LYS A 114 -16.35 -8.03 12.58
C LYS A 114 -16.66 -8.03 14.07
N ALA A 115 -15.77 -8.53 14.91
CA ALA A 115 -15.92 -8.50 16.36
C ALA A 115 -15.98 -7.07 16.92
N ARG A 116 -15.24 -6.12 16.32
CA ARG A 116 -15.16 -4.72 16.76
C ARG A 116 -16.25 -3.83 16.16
N TYR A 117 -16.57 -4.01 14.88
CA TYR A 117 -17.40 -3.08 14.09
C TYR A 117 -18.63 -3.75 13.45
N GLY A 118 -18.93 -5.01 13.78
CA GLY A 118 -20.02 -5.75 13.15
C GLY A 118 -19.78 -5.92 11.64
N ASN A 119 -20.79 -5.64 10.84
CA ASN A 119 -20.72 -5.79 9.38
C ASN A 119 -20.23 -4.54 8.63
N LEU A 120 -19.58 -3.60 9.33
CA LEU A 120 -19.12 -2.35 8.72
C LEU A 120 -17.96 -2.59 7.74
N TYR A 121 -17.09 -3.55 8.04
CA TYR A 121 -15.94 -3.98 7.24
C TYR A 121 -16.06 -5.45 6.93
N THR A 122 -16.14 -5.76 5.65
CA THR A 122 -16.34 -7.12 5.13
C THR A 122 -15.41 -7.36 3.93
N GLU A 123 -15.39 -8.57 3.42
CA GLU A 123 -14.68 -8.90 2.18
C GLU A 123 -15.13 -8.07 0.97
N GLN A 124 -16.34 -7.49 1.03
CA GLN A 124 -16.89 -6.70 -0.05
C GLN A 124 -16.21 -5.34 -0.20
N ASN A 125 -15.74 -4.75 0.90
CA ASN A 125 -15.27 -3.37 0.95
C ASN A 125 -13.87 -3.19 1.57
N VAL A 126 -13.17 -4.27 1.88
CA VAL A 126 -11.78 -4.26 2.35
C VAL A 126 -10.88 -4.92 1.31
N ALA A 127 -9.94 -4.16 0.75
CA ALA A 127 -8.92 -4.65 -0.17
C ALA A 127 -7.53 -4.54 0.47
N ILE A 128 -6.76 -5.63 0.44
CA ILE A 128 -5.41 -5.72 0.99
C ILE A 128 -4.43 -6.06 -0.14
N SER A 129 -3.34 -5.31 -0.24
CA SER A 129 -2.33 -5.45 -1.29
C SER A 129 -0.92 -5.40 -0.71
N GLY A 130 0.01 -6.20 -1.24
CA GLY A 130 1.43 -6.16 -0.89
C GLY A 130 2.25 -5.38 -1.93
N ILE A 131 3.35 -4.75 -1.51
CA ILE A 131 4.27 -4.03 -2.40
C ILE A 131 5.21 -4.96 -3.16
N HIS A 132 5.21 -6.22 -2.84
CA HIS A 132 6.04 -7.26 -3.44
C HIS A 132 7.54 -7.11 -3.13
N THR A 133 7.87 -6.72 -1.89
CA THR A 133 9.26 -6.80 -1.40
C THR A 133 9.71 -8.26 -1.33
N HIS A 134 10.94 -8.54 -1.76
CA HIS A 134 11.58 -9.85 -1.63
C HIS A 134 12.54 -9.90 -0.42
N ALA A 135 12.43 -8.93 0.48
CA ALA A 135 13.22 -8.82 1.70
C ALA A 135 12.35 -8.72 2.96
N GLY A 136 11.16 -9.29 2.95
CA GLY A 136 10.25 -9.37 4.10
C GLY A 136 10.13 -10.80 4.65
N PRO A 137 9.73 -10.97 5.93
CA PRO A 137 9.52 -12.29 6.52
C PRO A 137 8.49 -13.11 5.75
N GLY A 138 8.79 -14.38 5.51
CA GLY A 138 7.89 -15.37 4.93
C GLY A 138 7.07 -16.14 5.98
N GLY A 139 6.47 -17.27 5.55
CA GLY A 139 5.81 -18.23 6.44
C GLY A 139 4.39 -17.85 6.88
N TYR A 140 3.73 -16.88 6.26
CA TYR A 140 2.37 -16.45 6.61
C TYR A 140 1.28 -16.90 5.62
N LEU A 141 1.64 -17.66 4.59
CA LEU A 141 0.73 -18.18 3.57
C LEU A 141 0.39 -19.65 3.84
N GLN A 142 -0.85 -20.03 3.53
CA GLN A 142 -1.36 -21.37 3.79
C GLN A 142 -1.13 -22.39 2.67
N TYR A 143 -0.66 -21.96 1.49
CA TYR A 143 -0.50 -22.87 0.34
C TYR A 143 0.82 -23.63 0.40
N VAL A 144 0.78 -24.93 0.01
CA VAL A 144 1.93 -25.86 0.10
C VAL A 144 3.21 -25.30 -0.51
N VAL A 145 3.14 -24.75 -1.72
CA VAL A 145 4.32 -24.18 -2.40
C VAL A 145 5.00 -23.13 -1.54
N TYR A 146 4.21 -22.23 -0.93
CA TYR A 146 4.76 -21.15 -0.09
C TYR A 146 5.25 -21.65 1.27
N ILE A 147 4.60 -22.69 1.83
CA ILE A 147 5.08 -23.31 3.09
C ILE A 147 6.42 -24.00 2.87
N VAL A 148 6.56 -24.74 1.77
CA VAL A 148 7.83 -25.41 1.43
C VAL A 148 8.93 -24.38 1.18
N THR A 149 8.67 -23.37 0.36
CA THR A 149 9.67 -22.34 0.00
C THR A 149 10.00 -21.38 1.15
N SER A 150 9.15 -21.28 2.17
CA SER A 150 9.39 -20.47 3.38
C SER A 150 9.84 -21.30 4.58
N LEU A 151 10.21 -22.58 4.38
CA LEU A 151 10.66 -23.50 5.43
C LEU A 151 9.63 -23.73 6.56
N GLY A 152 8.34 -23.57 6.27
CA GLY A 152 7.25 -23.80 7.20
C GLY A 152 6.32 -22.60 7.38
N PHE A 153 5.31 -22.78 8.25
CA PHE A 153 4.43 -21.71 8.70
C PHE A 153 5.03 -21.05 9.95
N VAL A 154 5.19 -19.72 9.90
CA VAL A 154 5.78 -18.92 10.98
C VAL A 154 4.69 -18.09 11.64
N ARG A 155 4.23 -18.52 12.81
CA ARG A 155 3.13 -17.89 13.56
C ARG A 155 3.41 -16.41 13.83
N GLN A 156 4.66 -16.04 14.18
CA GLN A 156 5.05 -14.66 14.47
C GLN A 156 4.88 -13.75 13.24
N SER A 157 5.23 -14.22 12.04
CA SER A 157 5.01 -13.46 10.79
C SER A 157 3.51 -13.25 10.52
N PHE A 158 2.71 -14.30 10.72
CA PHE A 158 1.27 -14.25 10.54
C PHE A 158 0.60 -13.28 11.53
N ASP A 159 0.91 -13.41 12.82
CA ASP A 159 0.32 -12.58 13.88
C ASP A 159 0.70 -11.10 13.71
N ALA A 160 1.96 -10.79 13.34
CA ALA A 160 2.41 -9.42 13.08
C ALA A 160 1.62 -8.75 11.94
N LEU A 161 1.36 -9.49 10.85
CA LEU A 161 0.53 -8.99 9.75
C LEU A 161 -0.91 -8.77 10.19
N VAL A 162 -1.54 -9.75 10.85
CA VAL A 162 -2.94 -9.63 11.31
C VAL A 162 -3.10 -8.46 12.27
N ASP A 163 -2.24 -8.36 13.28
CA ASP A 163 -2.27 -7.30 14.28
C ASP A 163 -2.04 -5.92 13.67
N GLY A 164 -1.03 -5.81 12.81
CA GLY A 164 -0.68 -4.53 12.20
C GLY A 164 -1.74 -4.04 11.21
N ILE A 165 -2.33 -4.92 10.41
CA ILE A 165 -3.42 -4.58 9.50
C ILE A 165 -4.66 -4.14 10.28
N GLU A 166 -5.10 -4.92 11.28
CA GLU A 166 -6.24 -4.53 12.12
C GLU A 166 -6.02 -3.15 12.74
N LYS A 167 -4.87 -2.94 13.39
CA LYS A 167 -4.56 -1.68 14.08
C LYS A 167 -4.47 -0.49 13.12
N SER A 168 -3.90 -0.68 11.92
CA SER A 168 -3.86 0.38 10.92
C SER A 168 -5.26 0.77 10.41
N ILE A 169 -6.17 -0.21 10.24
CA ILE A 169 -7.57 0.05 9.87
C ILE A 169 -8.31 0.74 11.02
N VAL A 170 -8.08 0.32 12.28
CA VAL A 170 -8.66 0.97 13.46
C VAL A 170 -8.25 2.44 13.55
N GLN A 171 -6.96 2.74 13.40
CA GLN A 171 -6.47 4.13 13.34
C GLN A 171 -7.11 4.92 12.21
N ALA A 172 -7.19 4.34 11.01
CA ALA A 172 -7.84 4.99 9.88
C ALA A 172 -9.33 5.26 10.15
N HIS A 173 -10.01 4.35 10.84
CA HIS A 173 -11.41 4.53 11.25
C HIS A 173 -11.57 5.67 12.29
N GLU A 174 -10.70 5.72 13.28
CA GLU A 174 -10.70 6.75 14.32
C GLU A 174 -10.36 8.15 13.77
N ASN A 175 -9.54 8.19 12.70
CA ASN A 175 -9.13 9.39 11.99
C ASN A 175 -10.09 9.85 10.90
N LEU A 176 -11.30 9.26 10.77
CA LEU A 176 -12.27 9.66 9.74
C LEU A 176 -12.74 11.10 9.95
N GLN A 177 -12.45 11.98 8.99
CA GLN A 177 -12.85 13.38 8.97
C GLN A 177 -13.35 13.78 7.57
N PRO A 178 -14.16 14.85 7.46
CA PRO A 178 -14.52 15.42 6.16
C PRO A 178 -13.28 15.80 5.35
N GLY A 179 -13.28 15.46 4.07
CA GLY A 179 -12.13 15.75 3.22
C GLY A 179 -12.36 15.47 1.74
N SER A 180 -11.36 15.79 0.95
CA SER A 180 -11.36 15.69 -0.50
C SER A 180 -10.24 14.80 -1.00
N ILE A 181 -10.44 14.21 -2.18
CA ILE A 181 -9.45 13.36 -2.84
C ILE A 181 -9.14 13.96 -4.21
N PHE A 182 -7.87 14.09 -4.52
CA PHE A 182 -7.40 14.58 -5.82
C PHE A 182 -6.59 13.49 -6.52
N VAL A 183 -6.74 13.39 -7.83
CA VAL A 183 -6.00 12.45 -8.67
C VAL A 183 -5.04 13.19 -9.58
N ASN A 184 -3.88 12.58 -9.82
CA ASN A 184 -2.92 12.98 -10.84
C ASN A 184 -2.17 11.77 -11.37
N LYS A 185 -1.59 11.88 -12.57
CA LYS A 185 -0.80 10.82 -13.17
C LYS A 185 0.32 11.35 -14.05
N GLY A 186 1.34 10.52 -14.25
CA GLY A 186 2.45 10.87 -15.12
C GLY A 186 3.45 9.72 -15.26
N GLU A 187 4.34 9.81 -16.24
CA GLU A 187 5.34 8.78 -16.52
C GLU A 187 6.58 8.95 -15.62
N LEU A 188 7.11 7.83 -15.11
CA LEU A 188 8.42 7.70 -14.48
C LEU A 188 9.25 6.71 -15.30
N LEU A 189 10.30 7.19 -15.96
CA LEU A 189 10.98 6.46 -17.04
C LEU A 189 12.14 5.59 -16.58
N ASP A 190 12.78 5.94 -15.47
CA ASP A 190 14.09 5.45 -15.03
C ASP A 190 14.08 4.60 -13.74
N ALA A 191 12.88 4.18 -13.28
CA ALA A 191 12.73 3.34 -12.09
C ALA A 191 12.35 1.88 -12.38
N GLY A 192 12.41 1.44 -13.62
CA GLY A 192 12.14 0.06 -13.99
C GLY A 192 12.54 -0.26 -15.44
N VAL A 193 12.97 -1.49 -15.69
CA VAL A 193 13.29 -2.04 -17.01
C VAL A 193 12.68 -3.42 -17.16
N ASN A 194 12.49 -3.89 -18.41
CA ASN A 194 12.07 -5.26 -18.64
C ASN A 194 13.25 -6.22 -18.41
N ARG A 195 13.11 -7.15 -17.46
CA ARG A 195 14.14 -8.17 -17.13
C ARG A 195 14.11 -9.41 -18.03
N SER A 196 13.08 -9.53 -18.90
CA SER A 196 12.93 -10.63 -19.86
C SER A 196 12.67 -10.08 -21.27
N PRO A 197 13.56 -9.23 -21.82
CA PRO A 197 13.31 -8.54 -23.10
C PRO A 197 13.20 -9.50 -24.28
N SER A 198 13.90 -10.64 -24.28
CA SER A 198 13.79 -11.67 -25.31
C SER A 198 12.40 -12.30 -25.36
N ALA A 199 11.80 -12.60 -24.19
CA ALA A 199 10.44 -13.10 -24.11
C ALA A 199 9.42 -12.06 -24.63
N TYR A 200 9.59 -10.79 -24.28
CA TYR A 200 8.76 -9.70 -24.81
C TYR A 200 8.84 -9.61 -26.34
N LEU A 201 10.02 -9.73 -26.93
CA LEU A 201 10.23 -9.67 -28.38
C LEU A 201 9.59 -10.84 -29.13
N ASN A 202 9.32 -11.97 -28.46
CA ASN A 202 8.59 -13.10 -29.05
C ASN A 202 7.07 -12.87 -29.14
N ASN A 203 6.52 -11.83 -28.52
CA ASN A 203 5.13 -11.45 -28.73
C ASN A 203 4.94 -10.91 -30.16
N PRO A 204 3.73 -11.06 -30.79
CA PRO A 204 3.46 -10.54 -32.10
C PRO A 204 3.78 -9.03 -32.21
N ALA A 205 4.36 -8.62 -33.32
CA ALA A 205 4.70 -7.21 -33.56
C ALA A 205 3.47 -6.29 -33.50
N SER A 206 2.32 -6.78 -33.98
CA SER A 206 1.02 -6.09 -33.87
C SER A 206 0.56 -5.85 -32.45
N GLU A 207 0.92 -6.73 -31.50
CA GLU A 207 0.63 -6.54 -30.08
C GLU A 207 1.60 -5.53 -29.46
N ARG A 208 2.90 -5.70 -29.70
CA ARG A 208 3.95 -4.82 -29.16
C ARG A 208 3.79 -3.36 -29.62
N SER A 209 3.33 -3.13 -30.86
CA SER A 209 3.13 -1.79 -31.42
C SER A 209 2.00 -0.98 -30.76
N LYS A 210 1.14 -1.61 -29.95
CA LYS A 210 0.10 -0.92 -29.19
C LYS A 210 0.64 -0.13 -28.00
N TYR A 211 1.88 -0.40 -27.57
CA TYR A 211 2.48 0.18 -26.38
C TYR A 211 3.74 0.98 -26.71
N LYS A 212 3.89 2.13 -26.06
CA LYS A 212 5.07 3.00 -26.23
C LYS A 212 6.34 2.38 -25.63
N TYR A 213 6.19 1.63 -24.54
CA TYR A 213 7.29 1.01 -23.80
C TYR A 213 7.05 -0.50 -23.64
N ASN A 214 8.11 -1.24 -23.37
CA ASN A 214 8.04 -2.67 -23.09
C ASN A 214 7.73 -3.01 -21.62
N VAL A 215 7.47 -1.99 -20.79
CA VAL A 215 6.95 -2.06 -19.40
C VAL A 215 6.07 -0.86 -19.14
N ASP A 216 5.19 -0.95 -18.16
CA ASP A 216 4.37 0.17 -17.71
C ASP A 216 5.23 1.24 -17.00
N LYS A 217 5.07 2.50 -17.41
CA LYS A 217 5.79 3.65 -16.86
C LYS A 217 4.88 4.65 -16.15
N GLU A 218 3.55 4.43 -16.18
CA GLU A 218 2.62 5.36 -15.57
C GLU A 218 2.60 5.21 -14.04
N MET A 219 2.69 6.33 -13.35
CA MET A 219 2.36 6.44 -11.94
C MET A 219 1.04 7.21 -11.80
N THR A 220 0.06 6.60 -11.19
CA THR A 220 -1.20 7.25 -10.80
C THR A 220 -1.18 7.49 -9.30
N LEU A 221 -1.48 8.72 -8.87
CA LEU A 221 -1.44 9.14 -7.46
C LEU A 221 -2.80 9.68 -7.02
N LEU A 222 -3.22 9.30 -5.82
CA LEU A 222 -4.30 9.93 -5.07
C LEU A 222 -3.72 10.73 -3.90
N LYS A 223 -4.19 11.98 -3.75
CA LYS A 223 -3.86 12.91 -2.66
C LYS A 223 -5.10 13.09 -1.79
N PHE A 224 -4.96 12.91 -0.49
CA PHE A 224 -6.02 13.06 0.50
C PHE A 224 -5.84 14.35 1.27
N VAL A 225 -6.88 15.18 1.27
CA VAL A 225 -6.87 16.50 1.90
C VAL A 225 -8.03 16.57 2.89
N ASP A 226 -7.70 16.61 4.16
CA ASP A 226 -8.63 16.84 5.26
C ASP A 226 -9.04 18.30 5.31
N ASP A 227 -10.32 18.59 5.58
CA ASP A 227 -10.84 19.96 5.60
C ASP A 227 -10.28 20.81 6.76
N GLN A 228 -9.84 20.16 7.83
CA GLN A 228 -9.28 20.83 9.01
C GLN A 228 -7.75 20.91 8.96
N TRP A 229 -7.09 19.82 8.53
CA TRP A 229 -5.65 19.63 8.65
C TRP A 229 -4.89 19.82 7.34
N GLY A 230 -5.60 19.99 6.22
CA GLY A 230 -4.98 20.01 4.90
C GLY A 230 -4.56 18.61 4.44
N PRO A 231 -3.46 18.46 3.69
CA PRO A 231 -3.01 17.15 3.24
C PRO A 231 -2.66 16.23 4.41
N VAL A 232 -3.23 15.00 4.41
CA VAL A 232 -3.06 13.99 5.47
C VAL A 232 -2.56 12.65 4.94
N GLY A 233 -2.51 12.48 3.62
CA GLY A 233 -1.97 11.25 3.04
C GLY A 233 -1.96 11.25 1.52
N SER A 234 -1.29 10.23 0.98
CA SER A 234 -1.29 9.91 -0.44
C SER A 234 -1.05 8.42 -0.65
N PHE A 235 -1.55 7.88 -1.75
CA PHE A 235 -1.01 6.64 -2.27
C PHE A 235 -0.93 6.68 -3.80
N ASN A 236 -0.03 5.89 -4.33
CA ASN A 236 0.16 5.77 -5.76
C ASN A 236 0.28 4.31 -6.19
N TRP A 237 0.08 4.07 -7.47
CA TRP A 237 0.36 2.80 -8.15
C TRP A 237 1.46 3.02 -9.17
N PHE A 238 2.49 2.18 -9.13
CA PHE A 238 3.59 2.17 -10.08
C PHE A 238 4.17 0.77 -10.22
N ALA A 239 4.55 0.38 -11.45
CA ALA A 239 5.11 -0.93 -11.74
C ALA A 239 6.62 -0.94 -11.53
N THR A 240 7.11 -1.63 -10.47
CA THR A 240 8.52 -2.03 -10.33
C THR A 240 8.63 -3.07 -9.21
N HIS A 241 9.39 -4.15 -9.43
CA HIS A 241 9.59 -5.20 -8.43
C HIS A 241 10.32 -4.68 -7.19
N GLY A 242 10.05 -5.30 -6.04
CA GLY A 242 10.81 -5.13 -4.81
C GLY A 242 12.06 -6.02 -4.79
N THR A 243 12.92 -5.85 -5.80
CA THR A 243 14.13 -6.65 -6.03
C THR A 243 15.40 -5.80 -6.18
N SER A 244 15.40 -4.57 -5.60
CA SER A 244 16.63 -3.79 -5.42
C SER A 244 17.55 -4.44 -4.40
N MET A 245 16.96 -5.04 -3.33
CA MET A 245 17.65 -5.93 -2.39
C MET A 245 17.77 -7.30 -3.04
N SER A 246 18.98 -7.86 -3.06
CA SER A 246 19.28 -9.11 -3.74
C SER A 246 18.79 -10.35 -2.97
N ARG A 247 18.82 -11.50 -3.63
CA ARG A 247 18.51 -12.80 -3.02
C ARG A 247 19.47 -13.24 -1.90
N THR A 248 20.60 -12.55 -1.74
CA THR A 248 21.59 -12.79 -0.69
C THR A 248 21.48 -11.80 0.47
N ASN A 249 20.61 -10.80 0.36
CA ASN A 249 20.32 -9.86 1.44
C ASN A 249 19.69 -10.59 2.64
N SER A 250 20.20 -10.30 3.84
CA SER A 250 19.71 -10.85 5.11
C SER A 250 19.01 -9.81 6.01
N LEU A 251 18.85 -8.56 5.56
CA LEU A 251 18.16 -7.52 6.34
C LEU A 251 16.73 -7.32 5.85
N ILE A 252 15.78 -7.32 6.78
CA ILE A 252 14.37 -7.06 6.49
C ILE A 252 14.20 -5.64 5.97
N SER A 253 13.54 -5.51 4.81
CA SER A 253 13.35 -4.25 4.10
C SER A 253 12.05 -4.24 3.30
N GLY A 254 11.38 -3.09 3.23
CA GLY A 254 10.30 -2.84 2.28
C GLY A 254 10.82 -2.54 0.86
N ASP A 255 12.13 -2.71 0.62
CA ASP A 255 12.78 -2.43 -0.66
C ASP A 255 12.48 -1.01 -1.17
N ASN A 256 12.58 -0.76 -2.45
CA ASN A 256 12.44 0.57 -3.06
C ASN A 256 11.09 1.25 -2.78
N LYS A 257 9.98 0.51 -2.74
CA LYS A 257 8.65 1.08 -2.46
C LYS A 257 8.47 1.45 -0.98
N GLY A 258 8.97 0.61 -0.08
CA GLY A 258 8.99 0.93 1.36
C GLY A 258 9.87 2.13 1.66
N ALA A 259 11.04 2.25 0.98
CA ALA A 259 11.91 3.42 1.07
C ALA A 259 11.20 4.69 0.55
N ALA A 260 10.57 4.62 -0.63
CA ALA A 260 9.82 5.73 -1.21
C ALA A 260 8.68 6.23 -0.29
N ALA A 261 7.96 5.30 0.34
CA ALA A 261 6.89 5.62 1.29
C ALA A 261 7.44 6.40 2.51
N ARG A 262 8.55 5.95 3.09
CA ARG A 262 9.22 6.64 4.18
C ARG A 262 9.72 8.03 3.77
N PHE A 263 10.36 8.15 2.60
CA PHE A 263 10.82 9.45 2.11
C PHE A 263 9.68 10.45 1.95
N MET A 264 8.50 9.99 1.51
CA MET A 264 7.33 10.86 1.36
C MET A 264 6.73 11.26 2.72
N GLU A 265 6.68 10.34 3.69
CA GLU A 265 6.24 10.58 5.06
C GLU A 265 7.19 11.57 5.76
N ASP A 266 8.50 11.32 5.73
CA ASP A 266 9.53 12.17 6.33
C ASP A 266 9.58 13.57 5.67
N TRP A 267 9.47 13.64 4.34
CA TRP A 267 9.44 14.89 3.61
C TRP A 267 8.25 15.78 4.03
N PHE A 268 7.08 15.17 4.18
CA PHE A 268 5.88 15.90 4.57
C PHE A 268 5.98 16.43 6.00
N GLU A 269 6.46 15.60 6.94
CA GLU A 269 6.66 16.00 8.34
C GLU A 269 7.65 17.15 8.48
N GLN A 270 8.80 17.07 7.80
CA GLN A 270 9.82 18.13 7.82
C GLN A 270 9.33 19.46 7.23
N ASN A 271 8.56 19.42 6.13
CA ASN A 271 8.03 20.64 5.53
C ASN A 271 6.85 21.22 6.33
N SER A 272 6.07 20.39 7.00
CA SER A 272 5.03 20.87 7.92
C SER A 272 5.64 21.58 9.14
N ALA A 273 6.70 21.03 9.72
CA ALA A 273 7.41 21.66 10.84
C ALA A 273 8.01 23.03 10.47
N LYS A 274 8.60 23.16 9.27
CA LYS A 274 9.16 24.43 8.78
C LYS A 274 8.09 25.51 8.54
N SER A 275 6.90 25.12 8.08
CA SER A 275 5.79 26.08 7.87
C SER A 275 5.28 26.64 9.20
N ASP A 276 5.35 25.84 10.26
CA ASP A 276 4.95 26.23 11.61
C ASP A 276 6.00 27.14 12.29
N GLU A 277 7.30 26.95 12.00
CA GLU A 277 8.39 27.80 12.50
C GLU A 277 8.38 29.20 11.87
N LEU A 278 7.99 29.35 10.61
CA LEU A 278 7.86 30.66 9.94
C LEU A 278 6.68 31.49 10.47
N GLY A 279 5.77 30.89 11.23
CA GLY A 279 4.60 31.55 11.84
C GLY A 279 4.73 31.90 13.33
N THR A 280 5.80 31.53 14.01
CA THR A 280 5.95 31.73 15.47
C THR A 280 7.35 32.19 15.84
N ASP A 281 7.49 33.49 16.14
CA ASP A 281 8.61 33.98 16.96
C ASP A 281 8.60 33.25 18.32
N GLU A 282 9.72 32.62 18.64
CA GLU A 282 10.15 32.05 19.92
C GLU A 282 9.04 31.50 20.85
N ILE A 283 8.79 30.19 20.77
CA ILE A 283 8.14 29.45 21.86
C ILE A 283 9.25 29.10 22.88
N PRO A 284 9.22 29.65 24.12
CA PRO A 284 10.22 29.31 25.13
C PRO A 284 10.18 27.80 25.45
N ARG A 285 11.33 27.17 25.58
CA ARG A 285 11.54 25.76 26.01
C ARG A 285 10.73 25.30 27.25
N ARG A 286 10.17 26.25 28.01
CA ARG A 286 9.27 26.00 29.13
C ARG A 286 7.89 25.48 28.76
N VAL A 287 7.40 25.68 27.53
CA VAL A 287 6.09 25.16 27.08
C VAL A 287 6.15 23.67 26.77
N SER A 288 7.27 23.19 26.26
CA SER A 288 7.50 21.75 26.00
C SER A 288 7.51 20.93 27.30
N SER A 289 8.06 21.46 28.40
CA SER A 289 8.04 20.80 29.72
C SER A 289 6.64 20.82 30.38
N ILE A 290 5.82 21.81 30.05
CA ILE A 290 4.43 21.91 30.54
C ILE A 290 3.55 20.91 29.79
N ILE A 291 3.73 20.72 28.48
CA ILE A 291 2.96 19.75 27.66
C ILE A 291 3.26 18.32 28.10
N SER A 292 4.50 17.98 28.40
CA SER A 292 4.86 16.66 28.95
C SER A 292 4.32 16.42 30.36
N SER A 293 4.11 17.48 31.17
CA SER A 293 3.51 17.42 32.49
C SER A 293 1.98 17.29 32.46
N ILE A 294 1.33 17.91 31.47
CA ILE A 294 -0.14 17.89 31.29
C ILE A 294 -0.64 16.49 30.84
N HIS A 295 0.17 15.71 30.15
CA HIS A 295 -0.20 14.34 29.76
C HIS A 295 -0.34 13.39 30.95
N ASN A 296 0.19 13.75 32.09
CA ASN A 296 0.18 12.92 33.31
C ASN A 296 -0.78 13.37 34.44
N ASN A 297 -1.44 14.55 34.37
CA ASN A 297 -2.28 15.02 35.46
C ASN A 297 -3.51 15.85 35.04
N HIS A 298 -4.61 15.18 34.82
CA HIS A 298 -5.92 15.80 34.53
C HIS A 298 -6.44 16.72 35.64
N HIS A 299 -5.89 16.63 36.85
CA HIS A 299 -6.32 17.40 38.04
C HIS A 299 -5.77 18.83 38.07
N GLU A 300 -4.56 19.07 37.58
CA GLU A 300 -3.93 20.42 37.56
C GLU A 300 -4.57 21.39 36.57
N LEU A 301 -5.22 20.89 35.49
CA LEU A 301 -5.92 21.72 34.52
C LEU A 301 -7.18 22.41 35.07
N LEU A 302 -7.85 21.80 36.05
CA LEU A 302 -9.02 22.36 36.71
C LEU A 302 -8.64 23.45 37.70
N GLU A 303 -7.52 23.33 38.38
CA GLU A 303 -7.00 24.38 39.32
C GLU A 303 -6.47 25.61 38.57
N LEU A 304 -5.81 25.44 37.42
CA LEU A 304 -5.38 26.57 36.59
C LEU A 304 -6.58 27.33 35.98
N ALA A 305 -7.64 26.66 35.62
CA ALA A 305 -8.86 27.29 35.11
C ALA A 305 -9.59 28.13 36.15
N SER A 306 -9.56 27.69 37.42
CA SER A 306 -10.21 28.39 38.53
C SER A 306 -9.42 29.62 39.04
N SER A 307 -8.11 29.66 38.89
CA SER A 307 -7.24 30.78 39.27
C SER A 307 -7.31 32.00 38.34
N PHE A 308 -7.97 31.89 37.19
CA PHE A 308 -8.08 32.96 36.17
C PHE A 308 -9.32 33.84 36.29
N GLN A 309 -10.16 33.66 37.32
CA GLN A 309 -11.44 34.36 37.43
C GLN A 309 -11.40 35.73 38.12
N SER A 310 -10.24 36.27 38.47
CA SER A 310 -10.19 37.57 39.14
C SER A 310 -9.21 38.57 38.52
N SER A 311 -9.68 39.49 37.70
CA SER A 311 -9.34 40.92 37.53
C SER A 311 -9.57 41.45 36.11
N PRO A 312 -10.27 42.58 35.90
CA PRO A 312 -10.59 43.12 34.56
C PRO A 312 -9.57 44.16 34.12
N GLY A 313 -9.34 44.21 32.78
CA GLY A 313 -8.88 45.42 32.09
C GLY A 313 -7.64 45.15 31.23
N LYS A 314 -6.55 44.85 31.32
CA LYS A 314 -5.42 44.73 30.39
C LYS A 314 -4.86 43.30 30.21
N ARG A 315 -5.43 42.35 30.93
CA ARG A 315 -5.07 40.92 30.84
C ARG A 315 -5.84 40.13 29.77
N ALA A 316 -7.00 40.63 29.34
CA ALA A 316 -7.87 39.90 28.41
C ALA A 316 -7.24 39.62 27.05
N THR A 317 -6.43 40.52 26.50
CA THR A 317 -5.74 40.34 25.21
C THR A 317 -4.55 39.34 25.32
N ARG A 318 -3.85 39.33 26.44
CA ARG A 318 -2.76 38.34 26.68
C ARG A 318 -3.32 36.94 26.94
N VAL A 319 -4.42 36.84 27.67
CA VAL A 319 -5.09 35.55 27.96
C VAL A 319 -5.72 34.97 26.68
N SER A 320 -6.30 35.80 25.81
CA SER A 320 -6.85 35.34 24.53
C SER A 320 -5.77 34.86 23.57
N SER A 321 -4.57 35.45 23.59
CA SER A 321 -3.44 34.97 22.78
C SER A 321 -2.82 33.70 23.34
N ALA A 322 -2.68 33.59 24.66
CA ALA A 322 -2.20 32.37 25.32
C ALA A 322 -3.20 31.20 25.16
N ALA A 323 -4.50 31.43 25.33
CA ALA A 323 -5.54 30.43 25.10
C ALA A 323 -5.61 30.00 23.62
N ARG A 324 -5.38 30.93 22.66
CA ARG A 324 -5.25 30.56 21.24
C ARG A 324 -4.00 29.71 20.97
N ARG A 325 -2.86 30.03 21.59
CA ARG A 325 -1.62 29.26 21.48
C ARG A 325 -1.75 27.86 22.08
N VAL A 326 -2.36 27.73 23.26
CA VAL A 326 -2.65 26.43 23.88
C VAL A 326 -3.62 25.61 23.04
N ARG A 327 -4.69 26.21 22.50
CA ARG A 327 -5.60 25.53 21.56
C ARG A 327 -4.90 25.14 20.26
N SER A 328 -4.00 25.95 19.74
CA SER A 328 -3.21 25.60 18.56
C SER A 328 -2.26 24.45 18.85
N ALA A 329 -1.57 24.47 19.99
CA ALA A 329 -0.66 23.40 20.40
C ALA A 329 -1.41 22.07 20.70
N LEU A 330 -2.57 22.14 21.35
CA LEU A 330 -3.43 20.97 21.58
C LEU A 330 -3.96 20.41 20.25
N ARG A 331 -4.39 21.27 19.32
CA ARG A 331 -4.79 20.84 17.98
C ARG A 331 -3.64 20.18 17.21
N GLN A 332 -2.41 20.69 17.35
CA GLN A 332 -1.24 20.13 16.68
C GLN A 332 -0.85 18.76 17.25
N ALA A 333 -1.08 18.52 18.57
CA ALA A 333 -0.91 17.21 19.19
C ALA A 333 -1.92 16.16 18.70
N ASP A 334 -3.10 16.61 18.23
CA ASP A 334 -4.18 15.74 17.72
C ASP A 334 -4.15 15.57 16.20
N LYS A 335 -3.20 16.23 15.48
CA LYS A 335 -3.07 16.09 14.03
C LYS A 335 -2.62 14.68 13.67
N PRO A 336 -3.37 13.93 12.84
CA PRO A 336 -2.91 12.64 12.37
C PRO A 336 -1.58 12.76 11.62
N GLY A 337 -0.66 11.82 11.85
CA GLY A 337 0.57 11.74 11.06
C GLY A 337 0.24 11.53 9.57
N PHE A 338 1.09 12.06 8.69
CA PHE A 338 0.92 11.87 7.25
C PHE A 338 1.22 10.41 6.87
N VAL A 339 0.34 9.78 6.10
CA VAL A 339 0.48 8.39 5.66
C VAL A 339 0.65 8.34 4.15
N SER A 340 1.74 7.73 3.67
CA SER A 340 1.98 7.57 2.24
C SER A 340 2.25 6.11 1.87
N ALA A 341 1.58 5.61 0.82
CA ALA A 341 1.76 4.26 0.32
C ALA A 341 2.20 4.26 -1.16
N PHE A 342 3.21 3.43 -1.47
CA PHE A 342 3.69 3.17 -2.82
C PHE A 342 3.28 1.76 -3.23
N CYS A 343 2.15 1.67 -3.89
CA CYS A 343 1.51 0.41 -4.21
C CYS A 343 2.08 -0.22 -5.48
N GLN A 344 1.98 -1.54 -5.56
CA GLN A 344 2.33 -2.26 -6.78
C GLN A 344 1.15 -2.25 -7.76
N THR A 345 1.44 -2.17 -9.06
CA THR A 345 0.51 -2.45 -10.13
C THR A 345 1.00 -3.65 -10.94
N ASN A 346 0.85 -3.66 -12.24
CA ASN A 346 1.24 -4.73 -13.17
C ASN A 346 2.77 -4.89 -13.29
N CYS A 347 3.46 -5.23 -12.21
CA CYS A 347 4.92 -5.29 -12.18
C CYS A 347 5.52 -6.38 -13.09
N GLY A 348 4.87 -7.53 -13.26
CA GLY A 348 5.29 -8.60 -14.18
C GLY A 348 6.81 -8.75 -14.26
N ASP A 349 7.40 -8.44 -15.42
CA ASP A 349 8.85 -8.43 -15.64
C ASP A 349 9.51 -7.05 -15.45
N VAL A 350 8.89 -6.13 -14.72
CA VAL A 350 9.48 -4.80 -14.44
C VAL A 350 10.45 -4.89 -13.26
N SER A 351 11.74 -4.80 -13.55
CA SER A 351 12.82 -4.86 -12.57
C SER A 351 13.36 -3.47 -12.21
N PRO A 352 13.72 -3.21 -10.93
CA PRO A 352 14.44 -2.00 -10.51
C PRO A 352 15.92 -2.01 -10.90
N ASN A 353 16.44 -3.14 -11.42
CA ASN A 353 17.83 -3.32 -11.80
C ASN A 353 18.12 -2.69 -13.17
N VAL A 354 18.01 -1.36 -13.21
CA VAL A 354 17.96 -0.53 -14.44
C VAL A 354 19.26 -0.48 -15.22
N LEU A 355 20.38 -0.93 -14.67
CA LEU A 355 21.64 -1.05 -15.40
C LEU A 355 21.69 -2.31 -16.28
N GLY A 356 20.71 -3.22 -16.14
CA GLY A 356 20.65 -4.48 -16.87
C GLY A 356 21.34 -5.65 -16.15
N ALA A 357 21.46 -6.78 -16.83
CA ALA A 357 22.00 -8.02 -16.27
C ALA A 357 23.40 -8.33 -16.80
N PHE A 358 24.31 -8.68 -15.89
CA PHE A 358 25.72 -8.92 -16.17
C PHE A 358 26.24 -10.15 -15.43
N CYS A 359 27.24 -10.77 -16.01
CA CYS A 359 27.94 -11.88 -15.40
C CYS A 359 28.80 -11.39 -14.21
N ILE A 360 28.66 -12.04 -13.06
CA ILE A 360 29.40 -11.65 -11.84
C ILE A 360 30.90 -11.99 -11.93
N ASP A 361 31.27 -13.01 -12.69
CA ASP A 361 32.65 -13.51 -12.88
C ASP A 361 33.42 -12.72 -13.94
N THR A 362 32.80 -12.31 -15.02
CA THR A 362 33.45 -11.69 -16.18
C THR A 362 33.07 -10.21 -16.38
N GLY A 363 31.96 -9.77 -15.81
CA GLY A 363 31.45 -8.41 -15.99
C GLY A 363 30.81 -8.15 -17.36
N VAL A 364 30.74 -9.14 -18.26
CA VAL A 364 30.07 -9.00 -19.56
C VAL A 364 28.56 -9.14 -19.41
N PRO A 365 27.72 -8.61 -20.35
CA PRO A 365 26.28 -8.84 -20.35
C PRO A 365 25.94 -10.33 -20.35
N CYS A 366 24.86 -10.70 -19.65
CA CYS A 366 24.32 -12.06 -19.69
C CYS A 366 23.82 -12.44 -21.08
N ASP A 367 23.76 -13.75 -21.37
CA ASP A 367 23.08 -14.24 -22.56
C ASP A 367 21.65 -13.72 -22.64
N PHE A 368 21.33 -13.10 -23.78
CA PHE A 368 20.08 -12.36 -23.95
C PHE A 368 18.83 -13.26 -23.91
N ASN A 369 18.95 -14.50 -24.39
CA ASN A 369 17.82 -15.41 -24.53
C ASN A 369 17.58 -16.27 -23.28
N HIS A 370 18.64 -16.61 -22.56
CA HIS A 370 18.58 -17.58 -21.46
C HIS A 370 18.92 -16.98 -20.10
N SER A 371 19.33 -15.70 -20.06
CA SER A 371 19.78 -15.03 -18.83
C SER A 371 20.87 -15.83 -18.08
N THR A 372 21.89 -16.25 -18.84
CA THR A 372 22.98 -17.09 -18.32
C THR A 372 24.36 -16.49 -18.61
N CYS A 373 25.38 -16.98 -17.88
CA CYS A 373 26.77 -16.69 -18.07
C CYS A 373 27.52 -18.01 -18.22
N GLY A 374 28.13 -18.25 -19.41
CA GLY A 374 28.74 -19.55 -19.70
C GLY A 374 27.74 -20.73 -19.54
N GLY A 375 26.44 -20.48 -19.77
CA GLY A 375 25.39 -21.47 -19.60
C GLY A 375 24.90 -21.68 -18.17
N LYS A 376 25.40 -20.92 -17.18
CA LYS A 376 24.96 -20.96 -15.78
C LYS A 376 24.10 -19.75 -15.45
N ASN A 377 22.89 -19.96 -14.92
CA ASN A 377 21.97 -18.89 -14.58
C ASN A 377 22.34 -18.14 -13.29
N GLU A 378 22.92 -18.83 -12.31
CA GLU A 378 23.34 -18.27 -11.03
C GLU A 378 24.46 -17.22 -11.13
N LEU A 379 25.22 -17.20 -12.24
CA LEU A 379 26.25 -16.21 -12.51
C LEU A 379 25.70 -14.93 -13.17
N CYS A 380 24.45 -14.95 -13.66
CA CYS A 380 23.80 -13.80 -14.25
C CYS A 380 23.07 -12.98 -13.17
N TYR A 381 23.39 -11.71 -13.06
CA TYR A 381 22.92 -10.85 -11.99
C TYR A 381 22.40 -9.51 -12.51
N GLY A 382 21.18 -9.15 -12.14
CA GLY A 382 20.59 -7.84 -12.43
C GLY A 382 21.23 -6.75 -11.56
N ARG A 383 21.70 -5.65 -12.18
CA ARG A 383 22.38 -4.56 -11.48
C ARG A 383 21.46 -3.36 -11.29
N GLY A 384 21.24 -2.98 -10.04
CA GLY A 384 20.60 -1.73 -9.65
C GLY A 384 21.51 -0.51 -9.86
N PRO A 385 20.97 0.72 -9.80
CA PRO A 385 21.72 1.95 -10.10
C PRO A 385 22.84 2.27 -9.09
N GLY A 386 22.81 1.69 -7.90
CA GLY A 386 23.85 1.81 -6.86
C GLY A 386 24.86 0.66 -6.84
N TYR A 387 24.78 -0.29 -7.82
CA TYR A 387 25.66 -1.46 -7.83
C TYR A 387 27.15 -1.09 -7.58
N PRO A 388 27.89 -1.85 -6.74
CA PRO A 388 27.49 -3.12 -6.09
C PRO A 388 26.69 -2.98 -4.79
N ASP A 389 26.39 -1.77 -4.33
CA ASP A 389 25.62 -1.52 -3.12
C ASP A 389 24.10 -1.62 -3.39
N GLU A 390 23.47 -2.66 -2.85
CA GLU A 390 22.04 -2.90 -2.99
C GLU A 390 21.18 -1.95 -2.13
N PHE A 391 21.72 -1.47 -1.01
CA PHE A 391 21.03 -0.46 -0.18
C PHE A 391 20.99 0.88 -0.91
N GLU A 392 22.09 1.24 -1.57
CA GLU A 392 22.15 2.43 -2.43
C GLU A 392 21.21 2.29 -3.64
N SER A 393 21.13 1.11 -4.26
CA SER A 393 20.14 0.82 -5.32
C SER A 393 18.71 1.00 -4.83
N THR A 394 18.40 0.48 -3.64
CA THR A 394 17.10 0.63 -2.97
C THR A 394 16.77 2.10 -2.72
N ARG A 395 17.74 2.88 -2.22
CA ARG A 395 17.62 4.31 -1.97
C ARG A 395 17.33 5.08 -3.26
N ILE A 396 18.13 4.86 -4.31
CA ILE A 396 18.00 5.59 -5.59
C ILE A 396 16.66 5.30 -6.26
N ILE A 397 16.25 4.04 -6.37
CA ILE A 397 14.95 3.69 -6.98
C ILE A 397 13.79 4.19 -6.10
N GLY A 398 13.94 4.15 -4.78
CA GLY A 398 13.00 4.76 -3.85
C GLY A 398 12.86 6.26 -4.05
N GLU A 399 13.98 6.98 -4.16
CA GLU A 399 13.99 8.45 -4.41
C GLU A 399 13.38 8.83 -5.76
N ARG A 400 13.63 8.06 -6.83
CA ARG A 400 13.00 8.31 -8.14
C ARG A 400 11.48 8.23 -8.05
N GLN A 401 10.96 7.19 -7.38
CA GLN A 401 9.52 7.06 -7.15
C GLN A 401 8.99 8.19 -6.25
N PHE A 402 9.68 8.50 -5.15
CA PHE A 402 9.34 9.56 -4.24
C PHE A 402 9.28 10.93 -4.93
N ASN A 403 10.32 11.30 -5.68
CA ASN A 403 10.38 12.58 -6.39
C ASN A 403 9.22 12.73 -7.39
N LYS A 404 8.89 11.65 -8.12
CA LYS A 404 7.73 11.64 -9.02
C LYS A 404 6.41 11.79 -8.26
N ALA A 405 6.28 11.13 -7.11
CA ALA A 405 5.10 11.25 -6.27
C ALA A 405 4.93 12.67 -5.70
N VAL A 406 6.01 13.33 -5.27
CA VAL A 406 6.00 14.73 -4.81
C VAL A 406 5.53 15.67 -5.94
N ASP A 407 6.04 15.49 -7.15
CA ASP A 407 5.65 16.22 -8.34
C ASP A 407 4.14 16.12 -8.61
N LEU A 408 3.63 14.87 -8.65
CA LEU A 408 2.20 14.59 -8.85
C LEU A 408 1.34 15.12 -7.70
N PHE A 409 1.80 14.97 -6.45
CA PHE A 409 1.12 15.44 -5.26
C PHE A 409 0.95 16.96 -5.23
N ASN A 410 2.02 17.71 -5.58
CA ASN A 410 2.00 19.17 -5.59
C ASN A 410 1.14 19.73 -6.71
N THR A 411 1.04 19.03 -7.84
CA THR A 411 0.29 19.45 -9.02
C THR A 411 -1.11 18.82 -9.13
N ALA A 412 -1.50 17.94 -8.20
CA ALA A 412 -2.82 17.31 -8.18
C ALA A 412 -3.93 18.34 -7.98
N SER A 413 -4.76 18.54 -8.99
CA SER A 413 -5.87 19.52 -9.01
C SER A 413 -7.21 18.94 -9.44
N GLU A 414 -7.23 17.74 -10.03
CA GLU A 414 -8.45 17.04 -10.41
C GLU A 414 -9.10 16.41 -9.17
N GLN A 415 -10.17 17.01 -8.66
CA GLN A 415 -10.90 16.50 -7.51
C GLN A 415 -11.83 15.37 -7.91
N LEU A 416 -11.73 14.23 -7.24
CA LEU A 416 -12.67 13.12 -7.39
C LEU A 416 -14.02 13.48 -6.74
N LYS A 417 -15.10 13.20 -7.45
CA LYS A 417 -16.48 13.46 -7.03
C LYS A 417 -17.35 12.26 -7.37
N GLY A 418 -18.47 12.11 -6.65
CA GLY A 418 -19.45 11.06 -6.90
C GLY A 418 -19.64 10.15 -5.70
N LYS A 419 -20.28 9.02 -5.93
CA LYS A 419 -20.61 8.05 -4.87
C LYS A 419 -19.45 7.09 -4.64
N VAL A 420 -19.28 6.69 -3.36
CA VAL A 420 -18.42 5.56 -3.01
C VAL A 420 -19.15 4.26 -3.34
N ASP A 421 -18.53 3.42 -4.15
CA ASP A 421 -19.09 2.11 -4.48
C ASP A 421 -17.99 1.08 -4.62
N TYR A 422 -18.35 -0.19 -4.53
CA TYR A 422 -17.45 -1.32 -4.68
C TYR A 422 -18.16 -2.48 -5.38
N ARG A 423 -17.36 -3.31 -6.04
CA ARG A 423 -17.78 -4.59 -6.62
C ARG A 423 -16.78 -5.64 -6.18
N HIS A 424 -17.29 -6.72 -5.62
CA HIS A 424 -16.51 -7.88 -5.25
C HIS A 424 -17.25 -9.14 -5.68
N SER A 425 -16.52 -10.05 -6.29
CA SER A 425 -17.06 -11.35 -6.71
C SER A 425 -15.96 -12.40 -6.68
N TYR A 426 -16.33 -13.62 -6.40
CA TYR A 426 -15.48 -14.78 -6.60
C TYR A 426 -15.71 -15.32 -8.01
N VAL A 427 -14.63 -15.53 -8.74
CA VAL A 427 -14.67 -16.04 -10.12
C VAL A 427 -13.77 -17.26 -10.20
N ASP A 428 -14.32 -18.38 -10.69
CA ASP A 428 -13.52 -19.56 -11.01
C ASP A 428 -12.88 -19.39 -12.39
N PHE A 429 -11.57 -19.14 -12.40
CA PHE A 429 -10.79 -19.01 -13.63
C PHE A 429 -10.37 -20.35 -14.23
N SER A 430 -10.71 -21.49 -13.63
CA SER A 430 -10.27 -22.79 -14.13
C SER A 430 -11.02 -23.27 -15.37
N GLN A 431 -12.22 -22.77 -15.64
CA GLN A 431 -13.07 -23.13 -16.77
C GLN A 431 -13.94 -21.96 -17.26
N LEU A 432 -13.44 -20.74 -17.13
CA LEU A 432 -14.16 -19.54 -17.56
C LEU A 432 -14.26 -19.48 -19.08
N GLU A 433 -15.47 -19.29 -19.62
CA GLU A 433 -15.68 -19.01 -21.04
C GLU A 433 -15.39 -17.55 -21.35
N VAL A 434 -14.55 -17.32 -22.35
CA VAL A 434 -14.13 -15.98 -22.79
C VAL A 434 -14.29 -15.88 -24.30
N THR A 435 -14.90 -14.80 -24.75
CA THR A 435 -14.98 -14.49 -26.17
C THR A 435 -13.74 -13.68 -26.59
N ILE A 436 -12.95 -14.23 -27.50
CA ILE A 436 -11.75 -13.58 -28.03
C ILE A 436 -11.93 -13.23 -29.51
N PRO A 437 -11.30 -12.16 -30.02
CA PRO A 437 -11.29 -11.86 -31.43
C PRO A 437 -10.45 -12.90 -32.21
N LYS A 438 -10.94 -13.32 -33.36
CA LYS A 438 -10.19 -14.19 -34.30
C LYS A 438 -9.27 -13.39 -35.20
N GLU A 439 -8.14 -13.98 -35.56
CA GLU A 439 -7.28 -13.50 -36.61
C GLU A 439 -8.04 -13.59 -37.93
N GLY A 440 -8.20 -12.47 -38.67
CA GLY A 440 -9.00 -12.38 -39.89
C GLY A 440 -10.45 -11.90 -39.69
N GLY A 441 -10.87 -11.60 -38.47
CA GLY A 441 -12.19 -11.05 -38.11
C GLY A 441 -13.16 -12.06 -37.52
N GLY A 442 -14.17 -11.55 -36.82
CA GLY A 442 -15.10 -12.36 -36.01
C GLY A 442 -14.60 -12.63 -34.61
N SER A 443 -15.29 -13.52 -33.89
CA SER A 443 -14.95 -13.90 -32.53
C SER A 443 -15.11 -15.40 -32.31
N GLU A 444 -14.41 -15.93 -31.31
CA GLU A 444 -14.60 -17.32 -30.85
C GLU A 444 -14.71 -17.38 -29.34
N VAL A 445 -15.40 -18.38 -28.83
CA VAL A 445 -15.47 -18.69 -27.41
C VAL A 445 -14.41 -19.72 -27.08
N VAL A 446 -13.54 -19.37 -26.14
CA VAL A 446 -12.51 -20.26 -25.59
C VAL A 446 -12.74 -20.44 -24.10
N LYS A 447 -12.13 -21.47 -23.51
CA LYS A 447 -12.15 -21.70 -22.06
C LYS A 447 -10.76 -21.53 -21.49
N THR A 448 -10.70 -20.93 -20.29
CA THR A 448 -9.47 -20.97 -19.49
C THR A 448 -9.18 -22.39 -19.02
N CYS A 449 -7.94 -22.65 -18.65
CA CYS A 449 -7.49 -23.94 -18.17
C CYS A 449 -7.43 -23.98 -16.63
N PRO A 450 -7.49 -25.16 -15.99
CA PRO A 450 -7.10 -25.30 -14.59
C PRO A 450 -5.71 -24.73 -14.36
N ALA A 451 -5.45 -24.22 -13.14
CA ALA A 451 -4.18 -23.58 -12.81
C ALA A 451 -2.99 -24.54 -13.00
N ALA A 452 -1.90 -24.01 -13.56
CA ALA A 452 -0.66 -24.75 -13.73
C ALA A 452 0.55 -23.85 -13.47
N MET A 453 1.65 -24.41 -13.00
CA MET A 453 2.93 -23.72 -12.90
C MET A 453 3.74 -23.93 -14.18
N GLY A 454 4.07 -22.84 -14.86
CA GLY A 454 4.85 -22.87 -16.10
C GLY A 454 6.34 -23.14 -15.87
N PHE A 455 7.01 -23.65 -16.89
CA PHE A 455 8.47 -23.79 -16.90
C PHE A 455 9.17 -22.44 -16.71
N ALA A 456 8.66 -21.37 -17.33
CA ALA A 456 9.23 -20.03 -17.21
C ALA A 456 9.25 -19.51 -15.76
N PHE A 457 8.24 -19.86 -14.95
CA PHE A 457 8.23 -19.50 -13.53
C PHE A 457 9.35 -20.21 -12.75
N ALA A 458 9.53 -21.51 -12.98
CA ALA A 458 10.59 -22.29 -12.33
C ALA A 458 12.00 -21.88 -12.77
N ALA A 459 12.13 -21.36 -14.00
CA ALA A 459 13.41 -20.90 -14.56
C ALA A 459 13.91 -19.59 -13.93
N GLY A 460 13.06 -18.84 -13.23
CA GLY A 460 13.43 -17.59 -12.62
C GLY A 460 13.73 -16.47 -13.62
N THR A 461 14.46 -15.45 -13.17
CA THR A 461 14.79 -14.25 -13.96
C THR A 461 16.20 -13.78 -13.64
N THR A 462 16.65 -12.68 -14.26
CA THR A 462 17.92 -12.01 -13.93
C THR A 462 17.98 -11.43 -12.51
N ASP A 463 16.82 -11.22 -11.86
CA ASP A 463 16.76 -10.77 -10.46
C ASP A 463 16.86 -11.94 -9.47
N GLY A 464 16.43 -13.14 -9.89
CA GLY A 464 16.51 -14.37 -9.10
C GLY A 464 16.51 -15.59 -10.02
N PRO A 465 17.64 -16.31 -10.15
CA PRO A 465 17.75 -17.46 -11.04
C PRO A 465 16.90 -18.64 -10.57
N GLY A 466 16.47 -19.47 -11.50
CA GLY A 466 15.80 -20.74 -11.22
C GLY A 466 16.68 -21.69 -10.43
N ALA A 467 16.08 -22.41 -9.48
CA ALA A 467 16.80 -23.37 -8.65
C ALA A 467 17.36 -24.54 -9.47
N PHE A 468 18.53 -25.04 -9.04
CA PHE A 468 19.21 -26.19 -9.66
C PHE A 468 19.51 -25.97 -11.14
N ASP A 469 19.98 -24.75 -11.49
CA ASP A 469 20.37 -24.35 -12.85
C ASP A 469 19.25 -24.53 -13.89
N PHE A 470 17.96 -24.34 -13.48
CA PHE A 470 16.83 -24.31 -14.38
C PHE A 470 16.81 -22.95 -15.10
N LYS A 471 16.87 -22.97 -16.43
CA LYS A 471 17.16 -21.76 -17.24
C LYS A 471 15.93 -21.27 -17.98
N GLN A 472 15.91 -20.00 -18.28
CA GLN A 472 14.93 -19.44 -19.20
C GLN A 472 15.02 -20.10 -20.57
N GLY A 473 13.86 -20.48 -21.13
CA GLY A 473 13.79 -21.22 -22.38
C GLY A 473 13.82 -22.75 -22.23
N ASP A 474 14.11 -23.29 -21.06
CA ASP A 474 14.03 -24.73 -20.81
C ASP A 474 12.56 -25.19 -20.86
N ASP A 475 12.24 -26.16 -21.71
CA ASP A 475 10.91 -26.77 -21.87
C ASP A 475 10.87 -28.26 -21.42
N LYS A 476 12.01 -28.84 -21.11
CA LYS A 476 12.17 -30.25 -20.71
C LYS A 476 12.39 -30.40 -19.22
N GLY A 477 12.76 -29.33 -18.54
CA GLY A 477 13.14 -29.30 -17.12
C GLY A 477 14.44 -30.06 -16.82
N ASN A 478 14.94 -29.92 -15.62
CA ASN A 478 16.09 -30.65 -15.13
C ASN A 478 15.66 -31.87 -14.28
N PRO A 479 16.61 -32.75 -13.86
CA PRO A 479 16.29 -33.95 -13.07
C PRO A 479 15.56 -33.67 -11.77
N PHE A 480 15.94 -32.59 -11.05
CA PHE A 480 15.31 -32.20 -9.79
C PHE A 480 13.84 -31.84 -9.99
N TRP A 481 13.55 -30.92 -10.92
CA TRP A 481 12.17 -30.49 -11.19
C TRP A 481 11.30 -31.61 -11.77
N ARG A 482 11.89 -32.56 -12.51
CA ARG A 482 11.17 -33.77 -12.92
C ARG A 482 10.80 -34.66 -11.73
N LEU A 483 11.69 -34.79 -10.74
CA LEU A 483 11.41 -35.49 -9.51
C LEU A 483 10.26 -34.81 -8.75
N VAL A 484 10.31 -33.49 -8.55
CA VAL A 484 9.25 -32.69 -7.90
C VAL A 484 7.92 -32.89 -8.63
N ARG A 485 7.91 -32.78 -9.96
CA ARG A 485 6.71 -33.00 -10.78
C ARG A 485 6.12 -34.39 -10.59
N ASN A 486 6.96 -35.43 -10.59
CA ASN A 486 6.50 -36.81 -10.47
C ASN A 486 5.98 -37.13 -9.06
N LEU A 487 6.53 -36.47 -8.03
CA LEU A 487 6.06 -36.61 -6.64
C LEU A 487 4.71 -35.88 -6.42
N LEU A 488 4.51 -34.74 -7.06
CA LEU A 488 3.28 -33.95 -6.91
C LEU A 488 2.19 -34.44 -7.88
N LYS A 489 2.23 -33.98 -9.11
CA LYS A 489 1.36 -34.42 -10.19
C LYS A 489 1.96 -34.05 -11.54
N THR A 490 2.18 -35.03 -12.38
CA THR A 490 2.55 -34.79 -13.79
C THR A 490 1.33 -34.30 -14.55
N PRO A 491 1.41 -33.17 -15.29
CA PRO A 491 0.32 -32.71 -16.15
C PRO A 491 -0.08 -33.77 -17.17
N ASP A 492 -1.37 -33.99 -17.33
CA ASP A 492 -1.89 -34.85 -18.37
C ASP A 492 -1.87 -34.19 -19.75
N LYS A 493 -2.14 -34.97 -20.81
CA LYS A 493 -2.12 -34.48 -22.19
C LYS A 493 -3.14 -33.36 -22.43
N LYS A 494 -4.32 -33.44 -21.83
CA LYS A 494 -5.40 -32.45 -21.97
C LYS A 494 -4.98 -31.12 -21.34
N GLN A 495 -4.35 -31.16 -20.16
CA GLN A 495 -3.85 -29.99 -19.47
C GLN A 495 -2.71 -29.33 -20.27
N VAL A 496 -1.77 -30.11 -20.81
CA VAL A 496 -0.68 -29.62 -21.66
C VAL A 496 -1.23 -28.94 -22.94
N GLU A 497 -2.20 -29.57 -23.60
CA GLU A 497 -2.84 -29.02 -24.81
C GLU A 497 -3.60 -27.73 -24.49
N CYS A 498 -4.30 -27.67 -23.36
CA CYS A 498 -5.04 -26.48 -22.93
C CYS A 498 -4.12 -25.26 -22.73
N HIS A 499 -2.96 -25.46 -22.14
CA HIS A 499 -1.99 -24.38 -21.88
C HIS A 499 -1.07 -24.04 -23.07
N SER A 500 -1.12 -24.85 -24.15
CA SER A 500 -0.29 -24.60 -25.33
C SER A 500 -0.54 -23.18 -25.89
N PRO A 501 0.52 -22.46 -26.33
CA PRO A 501 1.91 -22.89 -26.51
C PRO A 501 2.82 -22.74 -25.26
N LYS A 502 2.31 -22.36 -24.11
CA LYS A 502 3.09 -22.19 -22.88
C LYS A 502 3.35 -23.54 -22.20
N PRO A 503 4.59 -24.05 -22.12
CA PRO A 503 4.86 -25.32 -21.48
C PRO A 503 4.64 -25.24 -19.97
N ILE A 504 3.95 -26.23 -19.42
CA ILE A 504 3.63 -26.33 -17.99
C ILE A 504 4.48 -27.42 -17.31
N LEU A 505 4.98 -27.11 -16.11
CA LEU A 505 5.82 -27.98 -15.32
C LEU A 505 4.99 -28.78 -14.29
N LEU A 506 4.11 -28.13 -13.56
CA LEU A 506 3.28 -28.73 -12.51
C LEU A 506 1.79 -28.42 -12.77
N ASP A 507 0.97 -29.43 -12.54
CA ASP A 507 -0.49 -29.32 -12.53
C ASP A 507 -0.97 -28.93 -11.13
N THR A 508 -0.94 -27.62 -10.84
CA THR A 508 -1.26 -27.09 -9.51
C THR A 508 -2.77 -26.96 -9.24
N GLY A 509 -3.59 -26.92 -10.29
CA GLY A 509 -5.04 -26.77 -10.18
C GLY A 509 -5.79 -28.08 -9.95
N GLU A 510 -5.17 -29.22 -10.26
CA GLU A 510 -5.77 -30.55 -10.11
C GLU A 510 -5.05 -31.43 -9.07
N MET A 511 -4.16 -30.84 -8.26
CA MET A 511 -3.50 -31.57 -7.18
C MET A 511 -4.54 -31.99 -6.12
N LYS A 512 -4.90 -33.26 -6.13
CA LYS A 512 -5.77 -33.87 -5.12
C LYS A 512 -4.97 -34.18 -3.84
N GLN A 513 -4.43 -33.19 -3.20
CA GLN A 513 -3.95 -33.34 -1.85
C GLN A 513 -5.04 -32.83 -0.91
N PRO A 514 -5.51 -33.65 0.06
CA PRO A 514 -6.34 -33.12 1.11
C PRO A 514 -5.51 -32.11 1.89
N TYR A 515 -5.80 -30.83 1.72
CA TYR A 515 -5.23 -29.76 2.54
C TYR A 515 -5.85 -29.77 3.95
N ASP A 516 -6.13 -30.93 4.50
CA ASP A 516 -6.75 -31.11 5.82
C ASP A 516 -5.95 -30.48 6.94
N TRP A 517 -4.63 -30.35 6.75
CA TRP A 517 -3.78 -29.62 7.68
C TRP A 517 -3.95 -28.09 7.60
N ALA A 518 -4.43 -27.53 6.49
CA ALA A 518 -4.81 -26.12 6.41
C ALA A 518 -6.17 -25.87 7.09
N VAL A 519 -7.03 -26.88 7.17
CA VAL A 519 -8.32 -26.82 7.88
C VAL A 519 -8.12 -26.95 9.39
N SER A 520 -7.08 -27.66 9.84
CA SER A 520 -6.75 -27.76 11.28
C SER A 520 -6.22 -26.44 11.87
N CYS A 521 -5.98 -25.40 11.05
CA CYS A 521 -5.76 -24.05 11.54
C CYS A 521 -6.97 -23.47 12.31
N ASN A 522 -8.15 -24.09 12.24
CA ASN A 522 -9.28 -23.72 13.09
C ASN A 522 -9.05 -24.05 14.59
N ASN A 523 -8.01 -24.82 14.93
CA ASN A 523 -7.61 -25.11 16.31
C ASN A 523 -6.44 -24.24 16.80
N ILE A 524 -6.06 -23.20 16.04
CA ILE A 524 -5.09 -22.20 16.46
C ILE A 524 -5.87 -21.02 17.07
N SER A 525 -6.56 -21.31 18.18
CA SER A 525 -7.14 -20.29 19.09
C SER A 525 -6.08 -19.81 20.09
#